data_f70f593f8e3b29d1061a904dc7348aeb
#
_entry.id   f70f593f8e3b29d1061a904dc7348aeb
#
_cell.length_a   1.000
_cell.length_b   1.000
_cell.length_c   1.000
_cell.angle_alpha   90.00
_cell.angle_beta   90.00
_cell.angle_gamma   90.00
#
_symmetry.space_group_name_H-M   'P 1'
#
loop_
_entity.id
_entity.type
_entity.pdbx_description
1 polymer ?
#
loop_
_entity_poly.entity_id
_entity_poly.type
_entity_poly.pdbx_seq_one_letter_code
_entity_poly.pdbx_strand_id
1 'polypeptide(L)'
;VRAIDRLGLPAVRMADGPQGVRNNTKSTLYPSGIAAAATWDIDLIQQMGVSLGKDARARGVHILLGPGANIYRSPLCGRNFEYFGEDPFLAGEIASAYVKGVQSMGVMACIKHFAGNNQEWARHSVSSDIDERTLNEIYFPAFEKAVKEANVATIMTSYNLLNGVHASESKYLNQEVLRGQWGFDGFVMSDWVSCYSPVNVARWGVDLEMPYAKCQDPKLIKKLVEQGVIDERALDKKCQNIIQTIFAFEFDKREQLDKSLPANNPECDAVAHKLSQSAIVMLKNENNFLPFKKGKVVVCGPNADKIVTGGGSGFVTPLISYSVAQGMSEIDKKIKSTFVPMVADSRPVPGVVYADKALTQKGIAAEYYTNPELEGKPAHSFITDKVGIQENVFGAHNDMVNVSTRHTFYYKPAKDEMYHFTVNTNDGFRCYINDQLVMRDRWHKDSNQQGYMELEMKAGQLYKFELQHQNVGGSINAEMAFELPFVEDNSMAKTIKEAECVVVCLGHSKLSEKENSDRTFGLPRGQVEYLESILKHNQNVVVVLNGGGAIEMAPWMDKVKAILMAWYPGQQGGLAISEIITGKISPSGKLPISIETKLEDNPCSANYHE
;
A
#
# COMPACT_ATOMS: atom_id res chain seq x y z
N VAL A 1 -13.19 9.00 18.03
CA VAL A 1 -13.48 9.78 19.26
C VAL A 1 -14.62 9.09 19.99
N ARG A 2 -14.51 8.93 21.31
CA ARG A 2 -15.59 8.33 22.12
C ARG A 2 -16.71 9.34 22.35
N ALA A 3 -17.93 8.85 22.54
CA ALA A 3 -19.05 9.69 22.96
C ALA A 3 -18.79 10.32 24.34
N ILE A 4 -19.32 11.52 24.54
CA ILE A 4 -19.35 12.19 25.85
C ILE A 4 -20.81 12.57 26.14
N ASP A 5 -21.55 11.60 26.67
CA ASP A 5 -23.02 11.70 26.82
C ASP A 5 -23.47 12.92 27.60
N ARG A 6 -22.74 13.28 28.67
CA ARG A 6 -23.06 14.51 29.48
C ARG A 6 -22.98 15.81 28.68
N LEU A 7 -22.32 15.82 27.53
CA LEU A 7 -22.16 16.99 26.64
C LEU A 7 -22.97 16.84 25.33
N GLY A 8 -23.69 15.74 25.16
CA GLY A 8 -24.39 15.44 23.91
C GLY A 8 -23.47 15.20 22.71
N LEU A 9 -22.17 14.90 22.94
CA LEU A 9 -21.22 14.64 21.87
C LEU A 9 -21.28 13.18 21.44
N PRO A 10 -21.58 12.89 20.15
CA PRO A 10 -21.64 11.53 19.66
C PRO A 10 -20.26 10.89 19.50
N ALA A 11 -20.23 9.57 19.41
CA ALA A 11 -19.04 8.86 19.00
C ALA A 11 -18.73 9.14 17.52
N VAL A 12 -17.49 9.49 17.22
CA VAL A 12 -17.04 9.75 15.83
C VAL A 12 -16.19 8.59 15.35
N ARG A 13 -16.64 7.90 14.30
CA ARG A 13 -15.98 6.75 13.67
C ARG A 13 -15.16 7.20 12.46
N MET A 14 -13.97 6.65 12.32
CA MET A 14 -13.06 6.92 11.20
C MET A 14 -12.82 5.64 10.41
N ALA A 15 -12.52 5.78 9.13
CA ALA A 15 -12.08 4.69 8.27
C ALA A 15 -11.04 5.20 7.28
N ASP A 16 -10.05 4.37 6.96
CA ASP A 16 -9.17 4.64 5.82
C ASP A 16 -9.99 4.73 4.54
N GLY A 17 -9.51 5.53 3.59
CA GLY A 17 -10.37 5.86 2.49
C GLY A 17 -9.81 6.39 1.19
N PRO A 18 -8.49 6.34 0.86
CA PRO A 18 -8.03 6.88 -0.42
C PRO A 18 -8.69 6.23 -1.64
N GLN A 19 -8.92 4.91 -1.60
CA GLN A 19 -9.46 4.11 -2.71
C GLN A 19 -10.80 3.44 -2.39
N GLY A 20 -11.41 3.75 -1.24
CA GLY A 20 -12.65 3.12 -0.78
C GLY A 20 -12.71 3.08 0.75
N VAL A 21 -13.86 2.76 1.31
CA VAL A 21 -14.08 2.78 2.76
C VAL A 21 -13.59 1.50 3.40
N ARG A 22 -12.47 1.56 4.14
CA ARG A 22 -11.88 0.43 4.86
C ARG A 22 -12.36 0.39 6.31
N ASN A 23 -13.37 -0.41 6.58
CA ASN A 23 -13.94 -0.57 7.93
C ASN A 23 -14.21 -2.04 8.30
N ASN A 24 -13.30 -2.96 7.92
CA ASN A 24 -13.41 -4.41 8.11
C ASN A 24 -14.58 -5.08 7.37
N THR A 25 -15.22 -4.38 6.43
CA THR A 25 -16.24 -4.94 5.52
C THR A 25 -15.82 -4.71 4.08
N LYS A 26 -16.48 -5.42 3.16
CA LYS A 26 -16.31 -5.13 1.72
C LYS A 26 -16.88 -3.75 1.39
N SER A 27 -16.19 -3.04 0.48
CA SER A 27 -16.62 -1.74 -0.03
C SER A 27 -16.30 -1.62 -1.52
N THR A 28 -16.82 -0.60 -2.18
CA THR A 28 -16.39 -0.27 -3.54
C THR A 28 -14.90 0.04 -3.53
N LEU A 29 -14.13 -0.63 -4.39
CA LEU A 29 -12.72 -0.34 -4.63
C LEU A 29 -12.62 0.54 -5.87
N TYR A 30 -12.39 1.82 -5.67
CA TYR A 30 -12.15 2.80 -6.75
C TYR A 30 -10.71 2.68 -7.27
N PRO A 31 -10.41 3.21 -8.46
CA PRO A 31 -9.04 3.42 -8.91
C PRO A 31 -8.20 4.20 -7.89
N SER A 32 -6.90 3.94 -7.88
CA SER A 32 -5.95 4.61 -6.97
C SER A 32 -5.85 6.12 -7.22
N GLY A 33 -5.25 6.86 -6.27
CA GLY A 33 -5.08 8.31 -6.39
C GLY A 33 -4.37 8.72 -7.68
N ILE A 34 -3.28 8.04 -8.03
CA ILE A 34 -2.54 8.31 -9.28
C ILE A 34 -3.40 7.99 -10.53
N ALA A 35 -4.24 6.95 -10.47
CA ALA A 35 -5.18 6.65 -11.54
C ALA A 35 -6.28 7.71 -11.64
N ALA A 36 -6.78 8.20 -10.49
CA ALA A 36 -7.73 9.30 -10.45
C ALA A 36 -7.14 10.57 -11.09
N ALA A 37 -5.89 10.91 -10.77
CA ALA A 37 -5.18 12.04 -11.38
C ALA A 37 -4.98 11.86 -12.90
N ALA A 38 -4.73 10.62 -13.35
CA ALA A 38 -4.57 10.33 -14.78
C ALA A 38 -5.84 10.58 -15.62
N THR A 39 -7.00 10.72 -15.00
CA THR A 39 -8.24 11.09 -15.72
C THR A 39 -8.24 12.54 -16.20
N TRP A 40 -7.59 13.44 -15.48
CA TRP A 40 -7.64 14.90 -15.68
C TRP A 40 -9.06 15.46 -15.73
N ASP A 41 -9.99 14.78 -15.06
CA ASP A 41 -11.43 15.09 -15.07
C ASP A 41 -11.91 15.41 -13.65
N ILE A 42 -11.93 16.70 -13.32
CA ILE A 42 -12.28 17.22 -11.99
C ILE A 42 -13.72 16.84 -11.60
N ASP A 43 -14.65 16.88 -12.56
CA ASP A 43 -16.05 16.57 -12.31
C ASP A 43 -16.22 15.08 -11.97
N LEU A 44 -15.51 14.21 -12.67
CA LEU A 44 -15.49 12.77 -12.38
C LEU A 44 -14.86 12.47 -11.01
N ILE A 45 -13.84 13.21 -10.61
CA ILE A 45 -13.26 13.08 -9.27
C ILE A 45 -14.22 13.58 -8.19
N GLN A 46 -14.96 14.65 -8.43
CA GLN A 46 -16.00 15.08 -7.49
C GLN A 46 -17.09 14.00 -7.35
N GLN A 47 -17.50 13.34 -8.44
CA GLN A 47 -18.42 12.21 -8.40
C GLN A 47 -17.84 11.01 -7.62
N MET A 48 -16.54 10.73 -7.75
CA MET A 48 -15.84 9.75 -6.92
C MET A 48 -15.96 10.12 -5.43
N GLY A 49 -15.71 11.38 -5.09
CA GLY A 49 -15.86 11.88 -3.72
C GLY A 49 -17.29 11.70 -3.17
N VAL A 50 -18.32 12.03 -3.97
CA VAL A 50 -19.72 11.79 -3.62
C VAL A 50 -19.98 10.29 -3.38
N SER A 51 -19.46 9.42 -4.25
CA SER A 51 -19.63 7.98 -4.14
C SER A 51 -18.94 7.42 -2.89
N LEU A 52 -17.74 7.87 -2.58
CA LEU A 52 -17.03 7.56 -1.32
C LEU A 52 -17.83 8.03 -0.10
N GLY A 53 -18.42 9.22 -0.16
CA GLY A 53 -19.30 9.73 0.88
C GLY A 53 -20.55 8.87 1.08
N LYS A 54 -21.20 8.41 -0.01
CA LYS A 54 -22.31 7.43 0.05
C LYS A 54 -21.87 6.12 0.72
N ASP A 55 -20.74 5.56 0.30
CA ASP A 55 -20.18 4.34 0.87
C ASP A 55 -19.85 4.50 2.38
N ALA A 56 -19.33 5.66 2.78
CA ALA A 56 -19.04 6.00 4.17
C ALA A 56 -20.33 6.11 5.00
N ARG A 57 -21.36 6.82 4.48
CA ARG A 57 -22.66 6.94 5.12
C ARG A 57 -23.38 5.61 5.28
N ALA A 58 -23.34 4.74 4.24
CA ALA A 58 -23.90 3.38 4.29
C ALA A 58 -23.26 2.50 5.37
N ARG A 59 -22.11 2.91 5.93
CA ARG A 59 -21.32 2.19 6.95
C ARG A 59 -21.20 2.95 8.28
N GLY A 60 -21.85 4.10 8.41
CA GLY A 60 -21.82 4.93 9.61
C GLY A 60 -20.46 5.55 9.91
N VAL A 61 -19.64 5.79 8.89
CA VAL A 61 -18.33 6.44 8.99
C VAL A 61 -18.49 7.96 8.96
N HIS A 62 -17.91 8.65 9.93
CA HIS A 62 -17.99 10.10 10.07
C HIS A 62 -16.83 10.81 9.38
N ILE A 63 -15.61 10.25 9.48
CA ILE A 63 -14.39 10.80 8.90
C ILE A 63 -13.77 9.76 7.98
N LEU A 64 -13.59 10.13 6.73
CA LEU A 64 -12.86 9.35 5.75
C LEU A 64 -11.41 9.86 5.71
N LEU A 65 -10.44 8.99 6.03
CA LEU A 65 -9.02 9.32 6.08
C LEU A 65 -8.43 9.32 4.66
N GLY A 66 -8.76 10.33 3.93
CA GLY A 66 -8.41 10.62 2.55
C GLY A 66 -8.90 12.00 2.11
N PRO A 67 -8.32 12.53 1.03
CA PRO A 67 -7.37 11.93 0.12
C PRO A 67 -5.92 11.97 0.63
N GLY A 68 -5.06 11.11 0.05
CA GLY A 68 -3.61 11.28 0.09
C GLY A 68 -3.19 12.31 -0.96
N ALA A 69 -2.42 13.31 -0.58
CA ALA A 69 -2.06 14.43 -1.46
C ALA A 69 -0.57 14.81 -1.43
N ASN A 70 0.31 13.90 -0.98
CA ASN A 70 1.74 14.15 -1.08
C ASN A 70 2.16 14.22 -2.55
N ILE A 71 3.10 15.10 -2.85
CA ILE A 71 3.60 15.24 -4.21
C ILE A 71 4.53 14.07 -4.57
N TYR A 72 4.41 13.55 -5.77
CA TYR A 72 5.29 12.52 -6.30
C TYR A 72 6.68 13.10 -6.58
N ARG A 73 7.74 12.57 -5.99
CA ARG A 73 9.13 13.04 -6.18
C ARG A 73 10.03 11.95 -6.72
N SER A 74 9.95 10.74 -6.15
CA SER A 74 10.74 9.59 -6.56
C SER A 74 9.82 8.42 -6.91
N PRO A 75 10.16 7.63 -7.94
CA PRO A 75 9.39 6.42 -8.28
C PRO A 75 9.46 5.34 -7.20
N LEU A 76 10.37 5.45 -6.23
CA LEU A 76 10.62 4.42 -5.23
C LEU A 76 9.63 4.43 -4.06
N CYS A 77 8.96 5.54 -3.77
CA CYS A 77 8.04 5.62 -2.64
C CYS A 77 6.87 4.64 -2.77
N GLY A 78 6.75 3.73 -1.80
CA GLY A 78 5.74 2.67 -1.81
C GLY A 78 4.29 3.12 -1.69
N ARG A 79 4.03 4.40 -1.36
CA ARG A 79 2.68 4.99 -1.26
C ARG A 79 2.33 5.93 -2.42
N ASN A 80 3.16 6.04 -3.44
CA ASN A 80 2.88 6.89 -4.60
C ASN A 80 1.51 6.62 -5.24
N PHE A 81 1.04 5.38 -5.19
CA PHE A 81 -0.28 5.01 -5.74
C PHE A 81 -1.45 5.75 -5.07
N GLU A 82 -1.31 6.19 -3.82
CA GLU A 82 -2.35 6.91 -3.08
C GLU A 82 -2.44 8.39 -3.48
N TYR A 83 -1.38 8.94 -4.09
CA TYR A 83 -1.19 10.37 -4.33
C TYR A 83 -1.57 10.76 -5.77
N PHE A 84 -1.51 12.06 -6.09
CA PHE A 84 -2.07 12.61 -7.33
C PHE A 84 -1.02 13.05 -8.37
N GLY A 85 0.21 12.57 -8.24
CA GLY A 85 1.26 12.81 -9.22
C GLY A 85 2.24 13.91 -8.82
N GLU A 86 3.01 14.38 -9.81
CA GLU A 86 4.15 15.29 -9.60
C GLU A 86 3.81 16.76 -9.77
N ASP A 87 2.69 17.07 -10.41
CA ASP A 87 2.25 18.44 -10.67
C ASP A 87 1.42 18.97 -9.50
N PRO A 88 1.91 20.02 -8.78
CA PRO A 88 1.20 20.55 -7.62
C PRO A 88 -0.15 21.20 -7.96
N PHE A 89 -0.32 21.74 -9.18
CA PHE A 89 -1.57 22.29 -9.62
C PHE A 89 -2.63 21.18 -9.83
N LEU A 90 -2.29 20.16 -10.63
CA LEU A 90 -3.18 19.01 -10.86
C LEU A 90 -3.55 18.34 -9.54
N ALA A 91 -2.56 18.07 -8.67
CA ALA A 91 -2.79 17.47 -7.37
C ALA A 91 -3.74 18.29 -6.51
N GLY A 92 -3.64 19.61 -6.55
CA GLY A 92 -4.52 20.54 -5.84
C GLY A 92 -5.97 20.52 -6.35
N GLU A 93 -6.16 20.52 -7.67
CA GLU A 93 -7.50 20.44 -8.28
C GLU A 93 -8.19 19.11 -7.94
N ILE A 94 -7.48 18.00 -8.11
CA ILE A 94 -7.98 16.64 -7.81
C ILE A 94 -8.31 16.50 -6.32
N ALA A 95 -7.40 16.93 -5.42
CA ALA A 95 -7.62 16.88 -3.97
C ALA A 95 -8.85 17.68 -3.56
N SER A 96 -9.01 18.90 -4.10
CA SER A 96 -10.15 19.77 -3.80
C SER A 96 -11.46 19.18 -4.28
N ALA A 97 -11.51 18.62 -5.49
CA ALA A 97 -12.70 17.96 -6.02
C ALA A 97 -13.11 16.74 -5.18
N TYR A 98 -12.14 15.91 -4.80
CA TYR A 98 -12.35 14.78 -3.90
C TYR A 98 -12.95 15.24 -2.56
N VAL A 99 -12.35 16.23 -1.90
CA VAL A 99 -12.82 16.78 -0.62
C VAL A 99 -14.24 17.32 -0.73
N LYS A 100 -14.52 18.15 -1.74
CA LYS A 100 -15.86 18.70 -1.99
C LYS A 100 -16.91 17.59 -2.17
N GLY A 101 -16.57 16.55 -2.93
CA GLY A 101 -17.46 15.41 -3.14
C GLY A 101 -17.76 14.64 -1.85
N VAL A 102 -16.75 14.27 -1.09
CA VAL A 102 -16.91 13.55 0.19
C VAL A 102 -17.74 14.37 1.18
N GLN A 103 -17.39 15.65 1.35
CA GLN A 103 -18.04 16.53 2.34
C GLN A 103 -19.48 16.90 1.98
N SER A 104 -19.84 16.91 0.69
CA SER A 104 -21.22 17.12 0.26
C SER A 104 -22.20 16.05 0.77
N MET A 105 -21.67 14.87 1.14
CA MET A 105 -22.45 13.78 1.73
C MET A 105 -22.51 13.82 3.25
N GLY A 106 -21.98 14.88 3.89
CA GLY A 106 -21.91 15.01 5.35
C GLY A 106 -20.91 14.06 5.99
N VAL A 107 -19.83 13.75 5.30
CA VAL A 107 -18.67 12.99 5.79
C VAL A 107 -17.47 13.93 5.80
N MET A 108 -16.74 14.00 6.90
CA MET A 108 -15.50 14.78 6.95
C MET A 108 -14.44 14.11 6.08
N ALA A 109 -13.82 14.84 5.18
CA ALA A 109 -12.58 14.43 4.51
C ALA A 109 -11.38 14.75 5.40
N CYS A 110 -10.32 13.92 5.29
CA CYS A 110 -9.05 14.12 5.98
C CYS A 110 -7.90 14.08 4.98
N ILE A 111 -7.48 15.26 4.52
CA ILE A 111 -6.33 15.32 3.60
C ILE A 111 -5.05 14.94 4.32
N LYS A 112 -4.18 14.13 3.67
CA LYS A 112 -2.98 13.53 4.28
C LYS A 112 -1.86 13.36 3.25
N HIS A 113 -0.60 13.25 3.61
CA HIS A 113 -0.01 13.38 4.94
C HIS A 113 0.76 14.70 5.00
N PHE A 114 0.39 15.61 5.83
CA PHE A 114 0.93 16.98 5.90
C PHE A 114 2.18 17.03 6.80
N ALA A 115 3.42 17.18 6.27
CA ALA A 115 3.82 17.27 4.87
C ALA A 115 5.14 16.52 4.64
N GLY A 116 5.45 16.27 3.36
CA GLY A 116 6.77 15.77 2.98
C GLY A 116 6.98 14.26 3.16
N ASN A 117 5.92 13.44 3.26
CA ASN A 117 6.04 11.97 3.32
C ASN A 117 6.30 11.40 1.91
N ASN A 118 7.56 11.40 1.48
CA ASN A 118 7.97 11.07 0.12
C ASN A 118 8.78 9.77 0.02
N GLN A 119 8.99 9.08 1.14
CA GLN A 119 9.58 7.74 1.22
C GLN A 119 8.98 6.98 2.40
N GLU A 120 8.98 5.66 2.31
CA GLU A 120 8.50 4.78 3.39
C GLU A 120 9.64 4.23 4.24
N TRP A 121 10.85 4.18 3.69
CA TRP A 121 12.04 3.80 4.46
C TRP A 121 12.29 4.79 5.60
N ALA A 122 12.49 4.26 6.79
CA ALA A 122 12.75 5.02 8.03
C ALA A 122 11.77 6.19 8.28
N ARG A 123 10.53 6.11 7.79
CA ARG A 123 9.54 7.21 7.76
C ARG A 123 9.27 7.88 9.11
N HIS A 124 9.53 7.20 10.25
CA HIS A 124 9.41 7.77 11.60
C HIS A 124 10.63 8.57 12.06
N SER A 125 11.74 8.53 11.33
CA SER A 125 13.01 9.13 11.74
C SER A 125 13.75 9.91 10.64
N VAL A 126 13.33 9.76 9.37
CA VAL A 126 13.90 10.54 8.27
C VAL A 126 13.41 11.99 8.33
N SER A 127 14.29 12.93 8.00
CA SER A 127 13.94 14.33 7.82
C SER A 127 13.81 14.64 6.32
N SER A 128 12.67 15.16 5.93
CA SER A 128 12.49 15.77 4.60
C SER A 128 12.97 17.23 4.70
N ASP A 129 14.20 17.48 4.28
CA ASP A 129 14.80 18.81 4.34
C ASP A 129 14.47 19.58 3.06
N ILE A 130 13.60 20.57 3.18
CA ILE A 130 12.99 21.27 2.05
C ILE A 130 13.02 22.77 2.34
N ASP A 131 13.59 23.56 1.41
CA ASP A 131 13.60 25.00 1.53
C ASP A 131 12.19 25.62 1.42
N GLU A 132 12.03 26.83 1.93
CA GLU A 132 10.73 27.51 2.03
C GLU A 132 10.06 27.74 0.66
N ARG A 133 10.84 28.06 -0.38
CA ARG A 133 10.32 28.25 -1.73
C ARG A 133 9.74 26.93 -2.27
N THR A 134 10.50 25.86 -2.16
CA THR A 134 10.08 24.52 -2.61
C THR A 134 8.86 24.02 -1.83
N LEU A 135 8.80 24.29 -0.52
CA LEU A 135 7.60 24.00 0.27
C LEU A 135 6.36 24.69 -0.30
N ASN A 136 6.46 26.00 -0.58
CA ASN A 136 5.32 26.80 -1.04
C ASN A 136 4.95 26.55 -2.51
N GLU A 137 5.91 26.23 -3.39
CA GLU A 137 5.65 26.03 -4.81
C GLU A 137 5.28 24.57 -5.17
N ILE A 138 5.74 23.59 -4.39
CA ILE A 138 5.63 22.15 -4.74
C ILE A 138 4.86 21.34 -3.71
N TYR A 139 5.22 21.44 -2.41
CA TYR A 139 4.69 20.53 -1.39
C TYR A 139 3.37 20.97 -0.75
N PHE A 140 3.16 22.28 -0.62
CA PHE A 140 2.00 22.85 0.05
C PHE A 140 0.77 23.06 -0.85
N PRO A 141 0.86 23.31 -2.17
CA PRO A 141 -0.28 23.78 -2.96
C PRO A 141 -1.51 22.88 -2.88
N ALA A 142 -1.34 21.53 -2.87
CA ALA A 142 -2.47 20.63 -2.78
C ALA A 142 -3.21 20.73 -1.44
N PHE A 143 -2.47 20.90 -0.34
CA PHE A 143 -3.03 21.08 1.01
C PHE A 143 -3.66 22.46 1.16
N GLU A 144 -2.96 23.51 0.73
CA GLU A 144 -3.46 24.89 0.77
C GLU A 144 -4.79 25.04 0.02
N LYS A 145 -4.85 24.47 -1.18
CA LYS A 145 -6.06 24.49 -2.01
C LYS A 145 -7.22 23.76 -1.35
N ALA A 146 -6.95 22.59 -0.75
CA ALA A 146 -7.96 21.84 0.00
C ALA A 146 -8.50 22.62 1.21
N VAL A 147 -7.65 23.39 1.88
CA VAL A 147 -8.05 24.28 2.98
C VAL A 147 -8.87 25.45 2.46
N LYS A 148 -8.32 26.25 1.53
CA LYS A 148 -8.89 27.54 1.12
C LYS A 148 -10.08 27.41 0.19
N GLU A 149 -10.11 26.40 -0.70
CA GLU A 149 -11.14 26.28 -1.73
C GLU A 149 -12.13 25.13 -1.51
N ALA A 150 -11.74 24.08 -0.78
CA ALA A 150 -12.60 22.96 -0.48
C ALA A 150 -13.04 22.91 0.99
N ASN A 151 -12.54 23.81 1.84
CA ASN A 151 -12.87 23.88 3.26
C ASN A 151 -12.77 22.49 3.94
N VAL A 152 -11.62 21.84 3.77
CA VAL A 152 -11.40 20.48 4.31
C VAL A 152 -11.56 20.46 5.81
N ALA A 153 -12.33 19.52 6.34
CA ALA A 153 -12.67 19.45 7.76
C ALA A 153 -11.51 19.01 8.65
N THR A 154 -10.66 18.12 8.15
CA THR A 154 -9.55 17.55 8.94
C THR A 154 -8.29 17.36 8.11
N ILE A 155 -7.15 17.42 8.80
CA ILE A 155 -5.83 17.18 8.23
C ILE A 155 -5.10 16.14 9.07
N MET A 156 -4.40 15.21 8.42
CA MET A 156 -3.51 14.27 9.09
C MET A 156 -2.06 14.66 8.83
N THR A 157 -1.26 14.81 9.89
CA THR A 157 0.17 15.08 9.77
C THR A 157 0.92 13.83 9.31
N SER A 158 2.07 14.02 8.68
CA SER A 158 2.94 12.93 8.24
C SER A 158 3.75 12.30 9.38
N TYR A 159 4.35 11.14 9.11
CA TYR A 159 5.25 10.45 10.05
C TYR A 159 6.59 11.13 10.23
N ASN A 160 7.14 11.66 9.14
CA ASN A 160 8.51 12.15 9.01
C ASN A 160 8.76 13.46 9.76
N LEU A 161 10.04 13.77 9.92
CA LEU A 161 10.45 15.13 10.26
C LEU A 161 10.41 16.00 9.01
N LEU A 162 10.06 17.26 9.19
CA LEU A 162 10.26 18.31 8.19
C LEU A 162 11.28 19.30 8.75
N ASN A 163 12.41 19.44 8.06
CA ASN A 163 13.51 20.31 8.51
C ASN A 163 13.89 20.06 9.98
N GLY A 164 14.04 18.77 10.36
CA GLY A 164 14.46 18.33 11.69
C GLY A 164 13.37 18.31 12.77
N VAL A 165 12.10 18.65 12.46
CA VAL A 165 11.00 18.64 13.44
C VAL A 165 9.87 17.72 12.97
N HIS A 166 9.42 16.79 13.81
CA HIS A 166 8.28 15.93 13.48
C HIS A 166 7.03 16.75 13.11
N ALA A 167 6.39 16.39 12.00
CA ALA A 167 5.25 17.13 11.48
C ALA A 167 4.11 17.28 12.49
N SER A 168 3.86 16.26 13.33
CA SER A 168 2.85 16.27 14.39
C SER A 168 3.12 17.28 15.53
N GLU A 169 4.35 17.78 15.62
CA GLU A 169 4.84 18.67 16.70
C GLU A 169 5.30 20.02 16.21
N SER A 170 5.33 20.21 14.89
CA SER A 170 5.90 21.40 14.26
C SER A 170 5.01 22.63 14.50
N LYS A 171 5.58 23.64 15.17
CA LYS A 171 4.94 24.96 15.31
C LYS A 171 4.77 25.61 13.94
N TYR A 172 5.81 25.54 13.10
CA TYR A 172 5.80 26.09 11.76
C TYR A 172 4.62 25.53 10.94
N LEU A 173 4.52 24.20 10.82
CA LEU A 173 3.46 23.56 10.03
C LEU A 173 2.06 23.82 10.62
N ASN A 174 1.88 23.55 11.91
CA ASN A 174 0.53 23.49 12.49
C ASN A 174 -0.02 24.87 12.90
N GLN A 175 0.85 25.81 13.31
CA GLN A 175 0.41 27.12 13.78
C GLN A 175 0.67 28.24 12.78
N GLU A 176 1.88 28.30 12.20
CA GLU A 176 2.27 29.44 11.35
C GLU A 176 1.70 29.28 9.94
N VAL A 177 1.91 28.13 9.30
CA VAL A 177 1.41 27.87 7.93
C VAL A 177 -0.09 27.56 7.97
N LEU A 178 -0.47 26.44 8.59
CA LEU A 178 -1.82 25.91 8.46
C LEU A 178 -2.89 26.85 9.05
N ARG A 179 -2.71 27.30 10.29
CA ARG A 179 -3.70 28.17 10.95
C ARG A 179 -3.46 29.65 10.68
N GLY A 180 -2.20 30.10 10.66
CA GLY A 180 -1.84 31.50 10.47
C GLY A 180 -2.00 31.97 9.04
N GLN A 181 -1.35 31.30 8.08
CA GLN A 181 -1.34 31.73 6.67
C GLN A 181 -2.57 31.26 5.89
N TRP A 182 -3.03 30.01 6.15
CA TRP A 182 -4.17 29.44 5.39
C TRP A 182 -5.51 29.60 6.07
N GLY A 183 -5.52 29.92 7.38
CA GLY A 183 -6.77 30.14 8.12
C GLY A 183 -7.55 28.85 8.42
N PHE A 184 -6.88 27.71 8.50
CA PHE A 184 -7.53 26.43 8.78
C PHE A 184 -8.22 26.45 10.16
N ASP A 185 -9.51 26.19 10.19
CA ASP A 185 -10.35 26.21 11.39
C ASP A 185 -10.88 24.82 11.81
N GLY A 186 -10.62 23.77 11.01
CA GLY A 186 -10.89 22.39 11.36
C GLY A 186 -9.91 21.83 12.40
N PHE A 187 -9.83 20.52 12.56
CA PHE A 187 -8.87 19.91 13.47
C PHE A 187 -7.80 19.06 12.77
N VAL A 188 -6.62 19.04 13.40
CA VAL A 188 -5.45 18.28 12.94
C VAL A 188 -5.34 17.00 13.75
N MET A 189 -5.15 15.86 13.08
CA MET A 189 -4.83 14.60 13.73
C MET A 189 -3.41 14.12 13.37
N SER A 190 -2.81 13.33 14.24
CA SER A 190 -1.55 12.65 13.92
C SER A 190 -1.80 11.44 13.02
N ASP A 191 -0.80 11.01 12.27
CA ASP A 191 -0.75 9.65 11.80
C ASP A 191 -0.54 8.67 12.99
N TRP A 192 -0.63 7.35 12.75
CA TRP A 192 -0.62 6.33 13.82
C TRP A 192 0.71 6.32 14.57
N VAL A 193 0.64 6.59 15.89
CA VAL A 193 1.81 6.59 16.80
C VAL A 193 2.91 7.58 16.40
N SER A 194 2.59 8.65 15.70
CA SER A 194 3.55 9.65 15.20
C SER A 194 3.70 10.89 16.08
N CYS A 195 3.38 10.81 17.36
CA CYS A 195 3.66 11.85 18.37
C CYS A 195 4.83 11.43 19.27
N TYR A 196 5.77 12.33 19.53
CA TYR A 196 7.03 11.99 20.20
C TYR A 196 7.32 12.86 21.44
N SER A 197 6.94 14.14 21.44
CA SER A 197 7.11 15.07 22.57
C SER A 197 5.78 15.53 23.14
N PRO A 198 5.40 15.12 24.37
CA PRO A 198 4.16 15.59 25.02
C PRO A 198 4.03 17.11 25.09
N VAL A 199 5.15 17.80 25.33
CA VAL A 199 5.17 19.27 25.45
C VAL A 199 4.91 19.93 24.10
N ASN A 200 5.61 19.52 23.06
CA ASN A 200 5.46 20.12 21.72
C ASN A 200 4.10 19.82 21.11
N VAL A 201 3.62 18.56 21.24
CA VAL A 201 2.28 18.17 20.79
C VAL A 201 1.22 19.03 21.49
N ALA A 202 1.29 19.19 22.82
CA ALA A 202 0.32 19.97 23.56
C ALA A 202 0.35 21.47 23.20
N ARG A 203 1.53 22.06 23.04
CA ARG A 203 1.70 23.51 22.76
C ARG A 203 1.34 23.90 21.34
N TRP A 204 1.85 23.16 20.35
CA TRP A 204 1.83 23.58 18.94
C TRP A 204 1.28 22.53 17.97
N GLY A 205 1.28 21.26 18.39
CA GLY A 205 1.04 20.13 17.51
C GLY A 205 -0.44 19.83 17.29
N VAL A 206 -0.67 18.59 16.90
CA VAL A 206 -1.99 18.06 16.53
C VAL A 206 -3.04 18.22 17.62
N ASP A 207 -4.31 18.36 17.22
CA ASP A 207 -5.44 18.42 18.15
C ASP A 207 -5.80 17.01 18.68
N LEU A 208 -5.67 15.98 17.83
CA LEU A 208 -6.02 14.60 18.14
C LEU A 208 -4.85 13.66 17.86
N GLU A 209 -4.35 12.98 18.87
CA GLU A 209 -3.34 11.93 18.75
C GLU A 209 -3.97 10.58 18.42
N MET A 210 -3.43 9.88 17.43
CA MET A 210 -3.94 8.61 16.94
C MET A 210 -2.92 7.46 17.16
N PRO A 211 -3.37 6.20 17.39
CA PRO A 211 -4.75 5.76 17.65
C PRO A 211 -5.16 5.87 19.12
N TYR A 212 -4.22 6.18 19.99
CA TYR A 212 -4.42 6.33 21.45
C TYR A 212 -3.52 7.44 21.99
N ALA A 213 -3.90 8.00 23.14
CA ALA A 213 -3.17 9.06 23.80
C ALA A 213 -1.89 8.52 24.47
N LYS A 214 -0.73 8.73 23.85
CA LYS A 214 0.60 8.47 24.40
C LYS A 214 1.24 9.77 24.89
N CYS A 215 1.38 10.73 23.99
CA CYS A 215 1.88 12.07 24.30
C CYS A 215 0.81 12.95 24.94
N GLN A 216 -0.45 12.75 24.61
CA GLN A 216 -1.60 13.44 25.20
C GLN A 216 -2.27 12.62 26.31
N ASP A 217 -1.51 11.75 27.01
CA ASP A 217 -2.04 11.02 28.17
C ASP A 217 -2.58 12.00 29.22
N PRO A 218 -3.84 11.84 29.69
CA PRO A 218 -4.47 12.81 30.55
C PRO A 218 -3.74 13.05 31.86
N LYS A 219 -3.10 12.03 32.45
CA LYS A 219 -2.37 12.17 33.72
C LYS A 219 -1.07 12.95 33.51
N LEU A 220 -0.37 12.66 32.41
CA LEU A 220 0.86 13.36 32.02
C LEU A 220 0.56 14.83 31.71
N ILE A 221 -0.43 15.10 30.87
CA ILE A 221 -0.82 16.46 30.49
C ILE A 221 -1.26 17.28 31.72
N LYS A 222 -2.10 16.72 32.61
CA LYS A 222 -2.49 17.38 33.86
C LYS A 222 -1.29 17.79 34.69
N LYS A 223 -0.31 16.89 34.87
CA LYS A 223 0.92 17.21 35.60
C LYS A 223 1.71 18.36 34.97
N LEU A 224 1.82 18.37 33.63
CA LEU A 224 2.55 19.40 32.89
C LEU A 224 1.85 20.77 32.97
N VAL A 225 0.52 20.80 33.02
CA VAL A 225 -0.26 22.03 33.27
C VAL A 225 -0.06 22.51 34.70
N GLU A 226 -0.17 21.63 35.71
CA GLU A 226 0.03 21.98 37.14
C GLU A 226 1.46 22.50 37.40
N GLN A 227 2.44 22.07 36.64
CA GLN A 227 3.82 22.56 36.69
C GLN A 227 4.06 23.85 35.87
N GLY A 228 3.05 24.37 35.19
CA GLY A 228 3.18 25.56 34.33
C GLY A 228 3.99 25.35 33.07
N VAL A 229 4.27 24.07 32.68
CA VAL A 229 4.98 23.74 31.46
C VAL A 229 4.09 23.91 30.23
N ILE A 230 2.80 23.61 30.36
CA ILE A 230 1.79 23.75 29.31
C ILE A 230 0.72 24.73 29.79
N ASP A 231 0.34 25.67 28.91
CA ASP A 231 -0.79 26.57 29.16
C ASP A 231 -2.11 25.83 28.86
N GLU A 232 -3.04 25.79 29.80
CA GLU A 232 -4.34 25.14 29.68
C GLU A 232 -5.12 25.63 28.44
N ARG A 233 -4.97 26.91 28.08
CA ARG A 233 -5.61 27.51 26.90
C ARG A 233 -5.24 26.82 25.59
N ALA A 234 -4.04 26.22 25.51
CA ALA A 234 -3.66 25.44 24.35
C ALA A 234 -4.50 24.16 24.22
N LEU A 235 -4.87 23.54 25.32
CA LEU A 235 -5.74 22.35 25.34
C LEU A 235 -7.20 22.72 25.04
N ASP A 236 -7.68 23.84 25.59
CA ASP A 236 -9.02 24.37 25.30
C ASP A 236 -9.19 24.62 23.80
N LYS A 237 -8.15 25.18 23.14
CA LYS A 237 -8.18 25.44 21.71
C LYS A 237 -8.27 24.13 20.90
N LYS A 238 -7.54 23.08 21.29
CA LYS A 238 -7.62 21.76 20.66
C LYS A 238 -9.02 21.14 20.80
N CYS A 239 -9.57 21.18 22.00
CA CYS A 239 -10.94 20.73 22.27
C CYS A 239 -11.95 21.52 21.43
N GLN A 240 -11.80 22.85 21.37
CA GLN A 240 -12.64 23.72 20.56
C GLN A 240 -12.59 23.32 19.07
N ASN A 241 -11.40 23.12 18.50
CA ASN A 241 -11.24 22.75 17.10
C ASN A 241 -11.98 21.44 16.76
N ILE A 242 -11.86 20.41 17.62
CA ILE A 242 -12.56 19.14 17.45
C ILE A 242 -14.07 19.31 17.56
N ILE A 243 -14.55 19.98 18.62
CA ILE A 243 -15.97 20.11 18.91
C ILE A 243 -16.68 20.97 17.86
N GLN A 244 -16.11 22.11 17.48
CA GLN A 244 -16.70 22.97 16.45
C GLN A 244 -16.83 22.26 15.10
N THR A 245 -15.85 21.42 14.74
CA THR A 245 -15.90 20.66 13.49
C THR A 245 -16.99 19.57 13.55
N ILE A 246 -17.16 18.89 14.71
CA ILE A 246 -18.26 17.93 14.93
C ILE A 246 -19.61 18.61 14.74
N PHE A 247 -19.82 19.80 15.32
CA PHE A 247 -21.07 20.55 15.19
C PHE A 247 -21.27 21.12 13.79
N ALA A 248 -20.22 21.56 13.11
CA ALA A 248 -20.30 22.04 11.73
C ALA A 248 -20.82 20.96 10.76
N PHE A 249 -20.54 19.68 11.03
CA PHE A 249 -21.06 18.55 10.30
C PHE A 249 -22.37 17.97 10.86
N GLU A 250 -22.95 18.61 11.88
CA GLU A 250 -24.23 18.25 12.49
C GLU A 250 -24.28 16.79 13.00
N PHE A 251 -23.17 16.24 13.45
CA PHE A 251 -23.13 14.87 13.96
C PHE A 251 -23.92 14.70 15.27
N ASP A 252 -24.17 15.77 15.98
CA ASP A 252 -25.04 15.82 17.15
C ASP A 252 -26.54 15.78 16.80
N LYS A 253 -26.92 16.08 15.55
CA LYS A 253 -28.32 16.23 15.12
C LYS A 253 -28.83 15.08 14.26
N ARG A 254 -27.95 14.19 13.79
CA ARG A 254 -28.35 13.12 12.87
C ARG A 254 -27.56 11.83 13.07
N GLU A 255 -28.19 10.73 12.70
CA GLU A 255 -27.52 9.45 12.57
C GLU A 255 -26.55 9.47 11.38
N GLN A 256 -25.31 9.02 11.60
CA GLN A 256 -24.33 8.92 10.52
C GLN A 256 -24.59 7.72 9.58
N LEU A 257 -25.08 6.61 10.13
CA LEU A 257 -25.51 5.47 9.34
C LEU A 257 -26.80 5.79 8.58
N ASP A 258 -26.70 5.86 7.26
CA ASP A 258 -27.85 6.03 6.39
C ASP A 258 -28.29 4.69 5.81
N LYS A 259 -29.35 4.12 6.39
CA LYS A 259 -29.88 2.81 6.00
C LYS A 259 -30.59 2.81 4.64
N SER A 260 -30.85 3.97 4.05
CA SER A 260 -31.40 4.09 2.71
C SER A 260 -30.36 3.85 1.61
N LEU A 261 -29.07 4.01 1.96
CA LEU A 261 -27.95 3.78 1.05
C LEU A 261 -27.53 2.30 1.09
N PRO A 262 -27.57 1.59 -0.04
CA PRO A 262 -27.14 0.20 -0.07
C PRO A 262 -25.62 0.09 0.10
N ALA A 263 -25.16 -0.89 0.87
CA ALA A 263 -23.74 -1.16 1.05
C ALA A 263 -23.02 -1.59 -0.25
N ASN A 264 -23.77 -2.19 -1.17
CA ASN A 264 -23.35 -2.45 -2.56
C ASN A 264 -24.15 -1.52 -3.47
N ASN A 265 -23.64 -0.32 -3.70
CA ASN A 265 -24.34 0.71 -4.47
C ASN A 265 -23.97 0.64 -5.96
N PRO A 266 -24.93 0.33 -6.85
CA PRO A 266 -24.67 0.27 -8.30
C PRO A 266 -24.19 1.60 -8.91
N GLU A 267 -24.60 2.75 -8.35
CA GLU A 267 -24.12 4.05 -8.82
C GLU A 267 -22.64 4.24 -8.49
N CYS A 268 -22.20 3.81 -7.29
CA CYS A 268 -20.80 3.85 -6.90
C CYS A 268 -19.94 2.93 -7.78
N ASP A 269 -20.46 1.75 -8.12
CA ASP A 269 -19.80 0.83 -9.05
C ASP A 269 -19.68 1.42 -10.46
N ALA A 270 -20.71 2.06 -10.97
CA ALA A 270 -20.67 2.73 -12.27
C ALA A 270 -19.64 3.87 -12.32
N VAL A 271 -19.51 4.65 -11.24
CA VAL A 271 -18.47 5.68 -11.12
C VAL A 271 -17.08 5.04 -11.07
N ALA A 272 -16.88 3.95 -10.32
CA ALA A 272 -15.62 3.22 -10.29
C ALA A 272 -15.23 2.69 -11.68
N HIS A 273 -16.20 2.17 -12.45
CA HIS A 273 -15.98 1.72 -13.84
C HIS A 273 -15.57 2.89 -14.74
N LYS A 274 -16.31 4.00 -14.70
CA LYS A 274 -16.01 5.18 -15.50
C LYS A 274 -14.63 5.75 -15.22
N LEU A 275 -14.24 5.81 -13.94
CA LEU A 275 -12.89 6.19 -13.53
C LEU A 275 -11.84 5.26 -14.12
N SER A 276 -12.06 3.92 -14.02
CA SER A 276 -11.14 2.93 -14.59
C SER A 276 -10.95 3.15 -16.10
N GLN A 277 -12.04 3.36 -16.84
CA GLN A 277 -12.00 3.62 -18.27
C GLN A 277 -11.21 4.90 -18.61
N SER A 278 -11.42 5.98 -17.83
CA SER A 278 -10.83 7.30 -18.09
C SER A 278 -9.37 7.42 -17.67
N ALA A 279 -8.91 6.56 -16.73
CA ALA A 279 -7.56 6.64 -16.16
C ALA A 279 -6.48 5.94 -17.00
N ILE A 280 -6.85 4.95 -17.84
CA ILE A 280 -5.87 4.13 -18.55
C ILE A 280 -5.20 4.93 -19.66
N VAL A 281 -3.85 4.92 -19.65
CA VAL A 281 -3.00 5.64 -20.61
C VAL A 281 -2.43 4.67 -21.62
N MET A 282 -2.60 4.96 -22.92
CA MET A 282 -1.92 4.24 -23.99
C MET A 282 -0.54 4.85 -24.23
N LEU A 283 0.52 4.17 -23.78
CA LEU A 283 1.90 4.64 -23.92
C LEU A 283 2.50 4.31 -25.28
N LYS A 284 2.11 3.18 -25.87
CA LYS A 284 2.57 2.71 -27.18
C LYS A 284 1.45 1.99 -27.91
N ASN A 285 1.36 2.19 -29.24
CA ASN A 285 0.49 1.41 -30.12
C ASN A 285 1.09 1.37 -31.54
N GLU A 286 2.00 0.44 -31.76
CA GLU A 286 2.76 0.31 -33.01
C GLU A 286 1.85 -0.11 -34.16
N ASN A 287 1.89 0.65 -35.25
CA ASN A 287 1.13 0.41 -36.48
C ASN A 287 -0.40 0.21 -36.23
N ASN A 288 -0.97 0.88 -35.22
CA ASN A 288 -2.37 0.73 -34.83
C ASN A 288 -2.75 -0.74 -34.53
N PHE A 289 -1.86 -1.48 -33.85
CA PHE A 289 -2.08 -2.87 -33.46
C PHE A 289 -3.36 -3.04 -32.63
N LEU A 290 -3.62 -2.11 -31.72
CA LEU A 290 -4.90 -1.98 -31.05
C LEU A 290 -5.79 -0.96 -31.80
N PRO A 291 -7.11 -1.14 -31.81
CA PRO A 291 -7.88 -2.15 -31.07
C PRO A 291 -7.90 -3.52 -31.77
N PHE A 292 -7.86 -4.58 -30.97
CA PHE A 292 -7.96 -5.96 -31.45
C PHE A 292 -9.43 -6.38 -31.56
N LYS A 293 -9.90 -6.67 -32.78
CA LYS A 293 -11.35 -6.80 -33.06
C LYS A 293 -11.86 -8.24 -33.08
N LYS A 294 -11.01 -9.22 -33.36
CA LYS A 294 -11.42 -10.64 -33.48
C LYS A 294 -10.18 -11.56 -33.47
N GLY A 295 -10.37 -12.81 -33.11
CA GLY A 295 -9.34 -13.83 -33.17
C GLY A 295 -8.98 -14.44 -31.82
N LYS A 296 -7.87 -15.17 -31.77
CA LYS A 296 -7.37 -15.84 -30.57
C LYS A 296 -6.51 -14.87 -29.74
N VAL A 297 -6.88 -14.68 -28.48
CA VAL A 297 -6.11 -13.89 -27.51
C VAL A 297 -5.65 -14.78 -26.38
N VAL A 298 -4.38 -14.70 -26.03
CA VAL A 298 -3.87 -15.23 -24.76
C VAL A 298 -3.74 -14.08 -23.77
N VAL A 299 -4.26 -14.26 -22.54
CA VAL A 299 -4.07 -13.34 -21.42
C VAL A 299 -3.20 -14.05 -20.40
N CYS A 300 -2.10 -13.43 -19.99
CA CYS A 300 -1.12 -14.06 -19.11
C CYS A 300 -0.37 -13.02 -18.25
N GLY A 301 0.50 -13.51 -17.38
CA GLY A 301 1.28 -12.67 -16.47
C GLY A 301 0.75 -12.66 -15.04
N PRO A 302 1.56 -12.19 -14.07
CA PRO A 302 1.26 -12.28 -12.65
C PRO A 302 0.05 -11.46 -12.20
N ASN A 303 -0.35 -10.48 -13.00
CA ASN A 303 -1.46 -9.56 -12.71
C ASN A 303 -2.72 -9.85 -13.57
N ALA A 304 -2.74 -10.95 -14.34
CA ALA A 304 -3.77 -11.23 -15.34
C ALA A 304 -5.12 -11.69 -14.76
N ASP A 305 -5.10 -12.47 -13.68
CA ASP A 305 -6.27 -13.19 -13.13
C ASP A 305 -6.77 -12.66 -11.78
N LYS A 306 -6.29 -11.51 -11.35
CA LYS A 306 -6.61 -10.91 -10.04
C LYS A 306 -6.86 -9.41 -10.14
N ILE A 307 -7.46 -8.85 -9.09
CA ILE A 307 -7.43 -7.40 -8.89
C ILE A 307 -6.06 -7.00 -8.38
N VAL A 308 -5.51 -5.98 -9.01
CA VAL A 308 -4.20 -5.43 -8.66
C VAL A 308 -4.39 -4.10 -7.94
N THR A 309 -3.74 -3.96 -6.79
CA THR A 309 -3.77 -2.74 -5.96
C THR A 309 -2.49 -2.64 -5.15
N GLY A 310 -2.18 -1.43 -4.67
CA GLY A 310 -1.16 -1.23 -3.63
C GLY A 310 -1.62 -1.79 -2.27
N GLY A 311 -0.67 -1.97 -1.37
CA GLY A 311 -0.91 -2.52 -0.02
C GLY A 311 -0.91 -1.47 1.08
N GLY A 312 -1.18 -1.89 2.32
CA GLY A 312 -1.22 -1.01 3.49
C GLY A 312 -2.61 -0.48 3.80
N SER A 313 -2.68 0.70 4.42
CA SER A 313 -3.96 1.33 4.84
C SER A 313 -4.86 1.70 3.66
N GLY A 314 -4.30 1.93 2.46
CA GLY A 314 -5.06 2.18 1.24
C GLY A 314 -5.80 0.97 0.66
N PHE A 315 -5.52 -0.26 1.12
CA PHE A 315 -6.15 -1.47 0.60
C PHE A 315 -7.59 -1.64 1.09
N VAL A 316 -8.50 -1.92 0.15
CA VAL A 316 -9.93 -2.22 0.41
C VAL A 316 -10.28 -3.57 -0.21
N THR A 317 -11.03 -4.40 0.52
CA THR A 317 -11.58 -5.64 -0.03
C THR A 317 -12.80 -5.29 -0.89
N PRO A 318 -12.76 -5.56 -2.21
CA PRO A 318 -13.83 -5.14 -3.12
C PRO A 318 -15.11 -5.95 -2.94
N LEU A 319 -16.24 -5.34 -3.35
CA LEU A 319 -17.55 -5.99 -3.40
C LEU A 319 -17.62 -6.98 -4.57
N ILE A 320 -17.12 -6.56 -5.71
CA ILE A 320 -17.02 -7.33 -6.97
C ILE A 320 -15.60 -7.19 -7.50
N SER A 321 -15.24 -8.03 -8.45
CA SER A 321 -13.91 -7.93 -9.06
C SER A 321 -13.92 -8.45 -10.49
N TYR A 322 -13.28 -7.69 -11.39
CA TYR A 322 -13.00 -8.14 -12.74
C TYR A 322 -11.49 -8.13 -12.98
N SER A 323 -10.92 -9.32 -13.13
CA SER A 323 -9.54 -9.45 -13.65
C SER A 323 -9.50 -9.22 -15.16
N VAL A 324 -8.32 -8.98 -15.71
CA VAL A 324 -8.16 -8.82 -17.18
C VAL A 324 -8.57 -10.11 -17.89
N ALA A 325 -8.23 -11.27 -17.35
CA ALA A 325 -8.61 -12.56 -17.90
C ALA A 325 -10.14 -12.73 -17.99
N GLN A 326 -10.86 -12.35 -16.92
CA GLN A 326 -12.33 -12.36 -16.90
C GLN A 326 -12.91 -11.35 -17.90
N GLY A 327 -12.48 -10.10 -17.86
CA GLY A 327 -12.93 -9.07 -18.76
C GLY A 327 -12.77 -9.46 -20.23
N MET A 328 -11.60 -9.98 -20.61
CA MET A 328 -11.36 -10.44 -21.98
C MET A 328 -12.22 -11.65 -22.38
N SER A 329 -12.59 -12.54 -21.44
CA SER A 329 -13.46 -13.68 -21.73
C SER A 329 -14.92 -13.30 -21.97
N GLU A 330 -15.37 -12.19 -21.36
CA GLU A 330 -16.78 -11.75 -21.39
C GLU A 330 -17.06 -10.65 -22.43
N ILE A 331 -16.01 -9.97 -22.92
CA ILE A 331 -16.14 -8.70 -23.64
C ILE A 331 -16.79 -8.83 -25.02
N ASP A 332 -16.42 -9.83 -25.81
CA ASP A 332 -16.93 -10.06 -27.18
C ASP A 332 -16.74 -11.52 -27.60
N LYS A 333 -17.82 -12.19 -28.06
CA LYS A 333 -17.79 -13.58 -28.53
C LYS A 333 -16.91 -13.81 -29.79
N LYS A 334 -16.53 -12.75 -30.50
CA LYS A 334 -15.60 -12.83 -31.63
C LYS A 334 -14.15 -12.99 -31.19
N ILE A 335 -13.87 -12.73 -29.91
CA ILE A 335 -12.55 -12.88 -29.30
C ILE A 335 -12.56 -14.16 -28.48
N LYS A 336 -11.68 -15.09 -28.85
CA LYS A 336 -11.47 -16.35 -28.13
C LYS A 336 -10.32 -16.17 -27.17
N SER A 337 -10.64 -15.76 -25.94
CA SER A 337 -9.65 -15.55 -24.89
C SER A 337 -9.28 -16.86 -24.21
N THR A 338 -7.99 -17.05 -23.94
CA THR A 338 -7.45 -18.14 -23.13
C THR A 338 -6.53 -17.56 -22.07
N PHE A 339 -6.80 -17.85 -20.79
CA PHE A 339 -5.90 -17.47 -19.71
C PHE A 339 -4.79 -18.51 -19.58
N VAL A 340 -3.56 -18.00 -19.41
CA VAL A 340 -2.35 -18.79 -19.23
C VAL A 340 -1.64 -18.28 -17.97
N PRO A 341 -1.64 -19.05 -16.86
CA PRO A 341 -1.01 -18.59 -15.63
C PRO A 341 0.51 -18.50 -15.79
N MET A 342 1.11 -17.50 -15.14
CA MET A 342 2.56 -17.49 -14.91
C MET A 342 2.86 -18.52 -13.82
N VAL A 343 3.79 -19.43 -14.11
CA VAL A 343 4.20 -20.45 -13.15
C VAL A 343 5.31 -19.89 -12.28
N ALA A 344 5.08 -19.88 -10.98
CA ALA A 344 6.08 -19.64 -9.94
C ALA A 344 6.31 -20.95 -9.17
N ASP A 345 7.48 -21.11 -8.60
CA ASP A 345 7.81 -22.25 -7.72
C ASP A 345 8.07 -21.70 -6.31
N SER A 346 7.26 -22.10 -5.34
CA SER A 346 7.42 -21.74 -3.94
C SER A 346 7.76 -22.98 -3.12
N ARG A 347 8.86 -22.91 -2.39
CA ARG A 347 9.42 -24.04 -1.64
C ARG A 347 9.65 -23.63 -0.18
N PRO A 348 9.39 -24.53 0.79
CA PRO A 348 9.71 -24.27 2.21
C PRO A 348 11.23 -24.23 2.47
N VAL A 349 12.03 -24.80 1.58
CA VAL A 349 13.50 -24.78 1.59
C VAL A 349 14.03 -24.65 0.17
N PRO A 350 15.22 -24.05 -0.05
CA PRO A 350 15.72 -23.77 -1.39
C PRO A 350 16.13 -25.05 -2.17
N GLY A 351 16.36 -26.14 -1.46
CA GLY A 351 16.77 -27.42 -2.04
C GLY A 351 17.04 -28.47 -0.96
N VAL A 352 18.02 -29.35 -1.14
CA VAL A 352 18.42 -30.29 -0.08
C VAL A 352 19.21 -29.53 0.97
N VAL A 353 18.64 -29.43 2.18
CA VAL A 353 19.22 -28.73 3.33
C VAL A 353 19.73 -29.69 4.39
N TYR A 354 20.61 -29.20 5.26
CA TYR A 354 21.29 -29.99 6.28
C TYR A 354 21.20 -29.28 7.63
N ALA A 355 21.01 -30.06 8.69
CA ALA A 355 20.94 -29.57 10.07
C ALA A 355 22.32 -29.18 10.63
N ASP A 356 23.40 -29.63 10.02
CA ASP A 356 24.79 -29.40 10.46
C ASP A 356 25.64 -28.76 9.36
N LYS A 357 26.65 -28.00 9.78
CA LYS A 357 27.61 -27.30 8.92
C LYS A 357 28.47 -28.25 8.06
N ALA A 358 28.64 -29.50 8.51
CA ALA A 358 29.43 -30.51 7.79
C ALA A 358 28.63 -31.15 6.63
N LEU A 359 27.32 -30.81 6.50
CA LEU A 359 26.40 -31.32 5.50
C LEU A 359 26.24 -32.86 5.58
N THR A 360 26.19 -33.40 6.79
CA THR A 360 26.08 -34.85 7.03
C THR A 360 24.66 -35.27 7.41
N GLN A 361 23.93 -34.44 8.12
CA GLN A 361 22.56 -34.72 8.56
C GLN A 361 21.55 -33.91 7.77
N LYS A 362 20.81 -34.54 6.86
CA LYS A 362 19.75 -33.89 6.09
C LYS A 362 18.62 -33.41 6.99
N GLY A 363 18.07 -32.22 6.65
CA GLY A 363 16.93 -31.62 7.32
C GLY A 363 17.26 -30.31 8.02
N ILE A 364 16.39 -29.89 8.90
CA ILE A 364 16.42 -28.62 9.65
C ILE A 364 16.48 -28.96 11.13
N ALA A 365 17.44 -28.44 11.85
CA ALA A 365 17.48 -28.55 13.31
C ALA A 365 16.42 -27.60 13.90
N ALA A 366 15.47 -28.17 14.65
CA ALA A 366 14.42 -27.42 15.34
C ALA A 366 14.62 -27.55 16.87
N GLU A 367 14.59 -26.43 17.55
CA GLU A 367 14.68 -26.30 19.00
C GLU A 367 13.48 -25.52 19.52
N TYR A 368 12.81 -26.04 20.54
CA TYR A 368 11.61 -25.46 21.12
C TYR A 368 11.83 -25.19 22.61
N TYR A 369 11.48 -23.99 23.05
CA TYR A 369 11.70 -23.47 24.40
C TYR A 369 10.37 -23.13 25.08
N THR A 370 10.28 -23.39 26.39
CA THR A 370 9.11 -23.06 27.23
C THR A 370 9.15 -21.62 27.79
N ASN A 371 9.89 -20.74 27.13
CA ASN A 371 9.94 -19.31 27.43
C ASN A 371 10.02 -18.52 26.12
N PRO A 372 9.65 -17.24 26.11
CA PRO A 372 9.60 -16.45 24.89
C PRO A 372 10.96 -15.90 24.43
N GLU A 373 12.04 -16.10 25.19
CA GLU A 373 13.35 -15.46 24.93
C GLU A 373 14.43 -16.40 24.38
N LEU A 374 14.11 -17.67 24.09
CA LEU A 374 15.08 -18.71 23.68
C LEU A 374 16.15 -18.98 24.75
N GLU A 375 15.80 -18.80 26.04
CA GLU A 375 16.74 -18.93 27.15
C GLU A 375 16.86 -20.37 27.65
N GLY A 376 18.08 -20.72 28.10
CA GLY A 376 18.37 -22.00 28.68
C GLY A 376 18.53 -23.13 27.66
N LYS A 377 18.23 -24.37 28.09
CA LYS A 377 18.22 -25.52 27.20
C LYS A 377 16.85 -25.66 26.53
N PRO A 378 16.79 -26.03 25.24
CA PRO A 378 15.51 -26.32 24.59
C PRO A 378 14.82 -27.49 25.32
N ALA A 379 13.50 -27.37 25.47
CA ALA A 379 12.66 -28.44 26.00
C ALA A 379 12.58 -29.61 25.01
N HIS A 380 12.58 -29.31 23.72
CA HIS A 380 12.58 -30.30 22.64
C HIS A 380 13.58 -29.90 21.56
N SER A 381 14.27 -30.92 21.02
CA SER A 381 15.18 -30.76 19.87
C SER A 381 15.00 -31.95 18.93
N PHE A 382 14.80 -31.67 17.64
CA PHE A 382 14.58 -32.71 16.63
C PHE A 382 14.97 -32.18 15.23
N ILE A 383 14.97 -33.10 14.25
CA ILE A 383 15.18 -32.74 12.83
C ILE A 383 13.84 -32.78 12.13
N THR A 384 13.58 -31.75 11.31
CA THR A 384 12.37 -31.61 10.49
C THR A 384 12.74 -31.37 9.02
N ASP A 385 11.79 -31.49 8.11
CA ASP A 385 11.97 -31.29 6.67
C ASP A 385 11.56 -29.89 6.21
N LYS A 386 10.87 -29.12 7.06
CA LYS A 386 10.45 -27.75 6.78
C LYS A 386 10.54 -26.88 8.02
N VAL A 387 10.74 -25.59 7.84
CA VAL A 387 10.52 -24.60 8.89
C VAL A 387 9.02 -24.57 9.16
N GLY A 388 8.63 -24.72 10.41
CA GLY A 388 7.23 -24.74 10.80
C GLY A 388 7.03 -25.24 12.21
N ILE A 389 5.86 -24.96 12.75
CA ILE A 389 5.48 -25.44 14.08
C ILE A 389 4.94 -26.86 13.96
N GLN A 390 5.55 -27.79 14.69
CA GLN A 390 5.05 -29.15 14.77
C GLN A 390 3.94 -29.25 15.81
N GLU A 391 2.79 -29.75 15.39
CA GLU A 391 1.68 -30.04 16.29
C GLU A 391 2.07 -31.07 17.35
N ASN A 392 1.55 -30.88 18.55
CA ASN A 392 1.73 -31.76 19.71
C ASN A 392 3.12 -31.80 20.38
N VAL A 393 4.03 -30.89 20.04
CA VAL A 393 5.33 -30.81 20.77
C VAL A 393 5.12 -30.27 22.19
N PHE A 394 4.22 -29.31 22.40
CA PHE A 394 3.88 -28.73 23.70
C PHE A 394 2.41 -28.99 24.13
N GLY A 395 1.67 -29.88 23.46
CA GLY A 395 0.25 -30.08 23.67
C GLY A 395 -0.61 -29.59 22.50
N ALA A 396 -1.88 -29.26 22.74
CA ALA A 396 -2.75 -28.73 21.70
C ALA A 396 -2.30 -27.33 21.23
N HIS A 397 -2.56 -26.98 19.97
CA HIS A 397 -2.14 -25.71 19.33
C HIS A 397 -2.43 -24.44 20.15
N ASN A 398 -3.53 -24.43 20.90
CA ASN A 398 -3.96 -23.30 21.71
C ASN A 398 -3.20 -23.15 23.05
N ASP A 399 -2.36 -24.10 23.43
CA ASP A 399 -1.64 -24.10 24.71
C ASP A 399 -0.19 -23.59 24.55
N MET A 400 0.24 -23.29 23.33
CA MET A 400 1.61 -22.86 23.03
C MET A 400 1.80 -21.34 23.20
N VAL A 401 1.46 -20.82 24.37
CA VAL A 401 1.65 -19.40 24.72
C VAL A 401 2.92 -19.21 25.54
N ASN A 402 3.64 -18.12 25.33
CA ASN A 402 4.93 -17.79 25.95
C ASN A 402 6.01 -18.86 25.66
N VAL A 403 6.06 -19.30 24.42
CA VAL A 403 7.08 -20.22 23.90
C VAL A 403 7.89 -19.57 22.82
N SER A 404 9.06 -20.14 22.52
CA SER A 404 9.84 -19.72 21.37
C SER A 404 10.44 -20.92 20.65
N THR A 405 10.78 -20.72 19.38
CA THR A 405 11.38 -21.75 18.53
C THR A 405 12.58 -21.20 17.78
N ARG A 406 13.56 -22.09 17.54
CA ARG A 406 14.67 -21.82 16.64
C ARG A 406 14.77 -22.94 15.62
N HIS A 407 14.82 -22.54 14.34
CA HIS A 407 15.02 -23.45 13.21
C HIS A 407 16.32 -23.07 12.52
N THR A 408 17.26 -24.03 12.40
CA THR A 408 18.57 -23.81 11.79
C THR A 408 18.84 -24.83 10.71
N PHE A 409 19.31 -24.36 9.54
CA PHE A 409 19.76 -25.26 8.47
C PHE A 409 20.88 -24.65 7.64
N TYR A 410 21.56 -25.52 6.91
CA TYR A 410 22.65 -25.18 6.00
C TYR A 410 22.28 -25.57 4.58
N TYR A 411 22.58 -24.69 3.64
CA TYR A 411 22.36 -24.91 2.21
C TYR A 411 23.58 -24.51 1.39
N LYS A 412 23.90 -25.30 0.38
CA LYS A 412 24.98 -25.02 -0.56
C LYS A 412 24.45 -25.17 -1.98
N PRO A 413 24.15 -24.06 -2.70
CA PRO A 413 23.60 -24.11 -4.04
C PRO A 413 24.60 -24.69 -5.04
N ALA A 414 24.11 -25.44 -6.01
CA ALA A 414 24.94 -26.00 -7.09
C ALA A 414 25.18 -24.98 -8.23
N LYS A 415 24.35 -23.95 -8.33
CA LYS A 415 24.42 -22.84 -9.29
C LYS A 415 24.05 -21.53 -8.59
N ASP A 416 24.32 -20.41 -9.22
CA ASP A 416 23.82 -19.14 -8.74
C ASP A 416 22.28 -19.16 -8.74
N GLU A 417 21.69 -18.76 -7.64
CA GLU A 417 20.25 -18.80 -7.41
C GLU A 417 19.76 -17.46 -6.82
N MET A 418 18.56 -17.10 -7.19
CA MET A 418 17.93 -15.90 -6.72
C MET A 418 16.47 -16.18 -6.37
N TYR A 419 16.09 -15.86 -5.16
CA TYR A 419 14.76 -16.13 -4.63
C TYR A 419 14.09 -14.87 -4.11
N HIS A 420 12.77 -14.84 -4.17
CA HIS A 420 11.97 -14.05 -3.23
C HIS A 420 11.89 -14.88 -1.94
N PHE A 421 12.57 -14.38 -0.91
CA PHE A 421 12.62 -15.06 0.37
C PHE A 421 11.64 -14.38 1.33
N THR A 422 10.71 -15.15 1.87
CA THR A 422 9.68 -14.67 2.79
C THR A 422 9.70 -15.44 4.10
N VAL A 423 9.35 -14.73 5.18
CA VAL A 423 9.08 -15.27 6.50
C VAL A 423 7.70 -14.81 6.92
N ASN A 424 6.84 -15.74 7.30
CA ASN A 424 5.52 -15.45 7.84
C ASN A 424 5.39 -16.08 9.22
N THR A 425 5.01 -15.29 10.21
CA THR A 425 4.82 -15.75 11.59
C THR A 425 3.57 -15.14 12.20
N ASN A 426 2.99 -15.84 13.18
CA ASN A 426 2.29 -15.14 14.24
C ASN A 426 3.35 -14.63 15.20
N ASP A 427 3.20 -13.43 15.72
CA ASP A 427 4.11 -12.82 16.68
C ASP A 427 5.55 -12.56 16.18
N GLY A 428 6.45 -12.21 17.07
CA GLY A 428 7.76 -11.71 16.72
C GLY A 428 8.70 -12.73 16.11
N PHE A 429 9.52 -12.30 15.14
CA PHE A 429 10.57 -13.14 14.58
C PHE A 429 11.89 -12.38 14.36
N ARG A 430 12.96 -13.15 14.27
CA ARG A 430 14.29 -12.74 13.82
C ARG A 430 14.82 -13.77 12.84
N CYS A 431 15.22 -13.34 11.66
CA CYS A 431 15.80 -14.22 10.65
C CYS A 431 17.26 -13.82 10.40
N TYR A 432 18.14 -14.81 10.45
CA TYR A 432 19.57 -14.63 10.24
C TYR A 432 20.04 -15.45 9.03
N ILE A 433 20.94 -14.86 8.26
CA ILE A 433 21.71 -15.56 7.21
C ILE A 433 23.18 -15.36 7.52
N ASN A 434 23.93 -16.46 7.65
CA ASN A 434 25.35 -16.44 8.05
C ASN A 434 25.60 -15.62 9.33
N ASP A 435 24.75 -15.81 10.34
CA ASP A 435 24.75 -15.11 11.63
C ASP A 435 24.51 -13.59 11.57
N GLN A 436 24.18 -13.05 10.39
CA GLN A 436 23.75 -11.67 10.22
C GLN A 436 22.23 -11.57 10.26
N LEU A 437 21.71 -10.66 11.08
CA LEU A 437 20.28 -10.37 11.15
C LEU A 437 19.82 -9.71 9.84
N VAL A 438 19.00 -10.40 9.04
CA VAL A 438 18.53 -9.92 7.73
C VAL A 438 17.09 -9.47 7.76
N MET A 439 16.27 -10.07 8.61
CA MET A 439 14.86 -9.67 8.81
C MET A 439 14.47 -9.82 10.26
N ARG A 440 13.67 -8.88 10.76
CA ARG A 440 13.02 -8.96 12.07
C ARG A 440 11.70 -8.24 12.04
N ASP A 441 10.74 -8.69 12.84
CA ASP A 441 9.57 -7.92 13.18
C ASP A 441 9.20 -8.12 14.64
N ARG A 442 8.76 -7.08 15.23
CA ARG A 442 8.13 -6.79 16.54
C ARG A 442 8.15 -7.93 17.56
N TRP A 443 9.32 -8.26 18.08
CA TRP A 443 9.46 -9.14 19.25
C TRP A 443 8.52 -8.65 20.37
N HIS A 444 7.79 -9.55 21.03
CA HIS A 444 6.77 -9.31 22.04
C HIS A 444 5.45 -8.70 21.55
N LYS A 445 5.08 -8.87 20.30
CA LYS A 445 3.80 -8.41 19.78
C LYS A 445 2.96 -9.57 19.26
N ASP A 446 1.75 -9.73 19.83
CA ASP A 446 0.72 -10.65 19.33
C ASP A 446 0.07 -10.07 18.07
N SER A 447 0.58 -10.45 16.91
CA SER A 447 -0.04 -10.17 15.60
C SER A 447 0.73 -10.87 14.48
N ASN A 448 0.05 -11.16 13.37
CA ASN A 448 0.70 -11.70 12.17
C ASN A 448 1.80 -10.77 11.66
N GLN A 449 2.97 -11.34 11.43
CA GLN A 449 4.17 -10.65 10.95
C GLN A 449 4.64 -11.26 9.64
N GLN A 450 5.18 -10.42 8.76
CA GLN A 450 5.74 -10.87 7.50
C GLN A 450 7.03 -10.12 7.20
N GLY A 451 8.10 -10.89 6.93
CA GLY A 451 9.35 -10.40 6.37
C GLY A 451 9.47 -10.81 4.91
N TYR A 452 10.12 -9.96 4.11
CA TYR A 452 10.38 -10.20 2.70
C TYR A 452 11.73 -9.62 2.30
N MET A 453 12.50 -10.33 1.48
CA MET A 453 13.70 -9.82 0.82
C MET A 453 14.00 -10.59 -0.47
N GLU A 454 14.76 -9.96 -1.36
CA GLU A 454 15.42 -10.67 -2.44
C GLU A 454 16.71 -11.29 -1.94
N LEU A 455 16.90 -12.58 -2.21
CA LEU A 455 18.03 -13.36 -1.74
C LEU A 455 18.81 -13.93 -2.91
N GLU A 456 20.03 -13.41 -3.10
CA GLU A 456 20.99 -13.97 -4.05
C GLU A 456 21.92 -14.96 -3.34
N MET A 457 22.03 -16.18 -3.88
CA MET A 457 22.93 -17.21 -3.38
C MET A 457 23.88 -17.65 -4.49
N LYS A 458 25.18 -17.70 -4.18
CA LYS A 458 26.25 -18.05 -5.13
C LYS A 458 26.59 -19.53 -5.09
N ALA A 459 26.82 -20.10 -6.26
CA ALA A 459 27.24 -21.51 -6.44
C ALA A 459 28.41 -21.89 -5.53
N GLY A 460 28.29 -23.00 -4.84
CA GLY A 460 29.33 -23.54 -3.99
C GLY A 460 29.57 -22.82 -2.65
N GLN A 461 28.95 -21.67 -2.40
CA GLN A 461 28.99 -20.98 -1.12
C GLN A 461 28.06 -21.65 -0.12
N LEU A 462 28.51 -21.81 1.13
CA LEU A 462 27.69 -22.34 2.20
C LEU A 462 26.92 -21.22 2.89
N TYR A 463 25.60 -21.39 3.01
CA TYR A 463 24.71 -20.47 3.72
C TYR A 463 24.15 -21.16 4.96
N LYS A 464 24.18 -20.46 6.10
CA LYS A 464 23.46 -20.84 7.33
C LYS A 464 22.20 -19.99 7.39
N PHE A 465 21.05 -20.63 7.55
CA PHE A 465 19.77 -19.97 7.82
C PHE A 465 19.36 -20.26 9.26
N GLU A 466 18.87 -19.24 9.95
CA GLU A 466 18.31 -19.39 11.29
C GLU A 466 17.06 -18.51 11.41
N LEU A 467 15.92 -19.14 11.73
CA LEU A 467 14.70 -18.44 12.12
C LEU A 467 14.46 -18.61 13.61
N GLN A 468 14.42 -17.51 14.33
CA GLN A 468 13.94 -17.42 15.70
C GLN A 468 12.52 -16.87 15.66
N HIS A 469 11.61 -17.54 16.36
CA HIS A 469 10.20 -17.15 16.44
C HIS A 469 9.77 -17.21 17.90
N GLN A 470 8.89 -16.29 18.27
CA GLN A 470 8.29 -16.17 19.59
C GLN A 470 6.76 -16.23 19.44
N ASN A 471 6.09 -16.93 20.35
CA ASN A 471 4.64 -16.88 20.47
C ASN A 471 4.23 -16.39 21.87
N VAL A 472 3.63 -15.20 21.94
CA VAL A 472 3.16 -14.60 23.21
C VAL A 472 1.66 -14.72 23.40
N GLY A 473 0.91 -15.07 22.35
CA GLY A 473 -0.54 -15.27 22.41
C GLY A 473 -1.13 -15.79 21.11
N GLY A 474 -2.38 -16.23 21.16
CA GLY A 474 -3.11 -16.68 19.98
C GLY A 474 -2.63 -18.00 19.38
N SER A 475 -2.85 -18.17 18.08
CA SER A 475 -2.37 -19.33 17.32
C SER A 475 -0.90 -19.20 16.99
N ILE A 476 -0.15 -20.30 16.99
CA ILE A 476 1.27 -20.34 16.66
C ILE A 476 1.49 -20.71 15.19
N ASN A 477 2.26 -19.90 14.45
CA ASN A 477 2.70 -20.19 13.08
C ASN A 477 4.08 -19.60 12.81
N ALA A 478 4.93 -20.36 12.11
CA ALA A 478 6.22 -19.88 11.61
C ALA A 478 6.53 -20.59 10.29
N GLU A 479 6.75 -19.83 9.22
CA GLU A 479 7.00 -20.36 7.88
C GLU A 479 8.11 -19.58 7.19
N MET A 480 8.92 -20.30 6.40
CA MET A 480 9.81 -19.73 5.40
C MET A 480 9.39 -20.19 4.01
N ALA A 481 9.48 -19.29 3.03
CA ALA A 481 9.31 -19.67 1.63
C ALA A 481 10.41 -19.09 0.75
N PHE A 482 10.90 -19.90 -0.18
CA PHE A 482 11.85 -19.55 -1.21
C PHE A 482 11.11 -19.64 -2.55
N GLU A 483 10.80 -18.50 -3.12
CA GLU A 483 10.02 -18.41 -4.34
C GLU A 483 10.91 -18.08 -5.54
N LEU A 484 10.85 -18.93 -6.56
CA LEU A 484 11.29 -18.57 -7.90
C LEU A 484 10.12 -17.88 -8.59
N PRO A 485 10.20 -16.57 -8.84
CA PRO A 485 9.05 -15.80 -9.31
C PRO A 485 8.59 -16.20 -10.72
N PHE A 486 9.47 -16.85 -11.48
CA PHE A 486 9.16 -17.38 -12.79
C PHE A 486 9.94 -18.68 -13.07
N VAL A 487 9.22 -19.68 -13.57
CA VAL A 487 9.77 -20.92 -14.11
C VAL A 487 9.27 -21.07 -15.54
N GLU A 488 10.19 -21.25 -16.50
CA GLU A 488 9.81 -21.43 -17.90
C GLU A 488 9.04 -22.74 -18.07
N ASP A 489 7.79 -22.62 -18.55
CA ASP A 489 6.91 -23.76 -18.81
C ASP A 489 6.66 -23.91 -20.32
N ASN A 490 7.34 -24.90 -20.93
CA ASN A 490 7.21 -25.20 -22.32
C ASN A 490 5.83 -25.72 -22.76
N SER A 491 4.98 -26.15 -21.80
CA SER A 491 3.63 -26.65 -22.13
C SER A 491 2.74 -25.58 -22.74
N MET A 492 3.01 -24.30 -22.39
CA MET A 492 2.26 -23.15 -22.86
C MET A 492 2.76 -22.55 -24.18
N ALA A 493 3.95 -22.88 -24.59
CA ALA A 493 4.59 -22.32 -25.78
C ALA A 493 3.72 -22.45 -27.04
N LYS A 494 3.02 -23.58 -27.19
CA LYS A 494 2.10 -23.83 -28.34
C LYS A 494 0.93 -22.84 -28.30
N THR A 495 0.28 -22.68 -27.17
CA THR A 495 -0.88 -21.78 -27.01
C THR A 495 -0.49 -20.34 -27.29
N ILE A 496 0.66 -19.89 -26.76
CA ILE A 496 1.21 -18.56 -27.01
C ILE A 496 1.52 -18.35 -28.48
N LYS A 497 2.17 -19.33 -29.13
CA LYS A 497 2.54 -19.29 -30.57
C LYS A 497 1.33 -19.20 -31.49
N GLU A 498 0.21 -19.85 -31.13
CA GLU A 498 -1.01 -19.86 -31.93
C GLU A 498 -1.90 -18.62 -31.70
N ALA A 499 -1.59 -17.79 -30.75
CA ALA A 499 -2.36 -16.57 -30.45
C ALA A 499 -2.10 -15.49 -31.50
N GLU A 500 -3.14 -14.78 -31.89
CA GLU A 500 -3.04 -13.61 -32.78
C GLU A 500 -2.68 -12.35 -31.98
N CYS A 501 -2.93 -12.37 -30.68
CA CYS A 501 -2.55 -11.33 -29.71
C CYS A 501 -2.25 -11.98 -28.36
N VAL A 502 -1.18 -11.54 -27.69
CA VAL A 502 -0.84 -11.94 -26.32
C VAL A 502 -0.89 -10.72 -25.43
N VAL A 503 -1.79 -10.71 -24.45
CA VAL A 503 -1.92 -9.65 -23.44
C VAL A 503 -1.16 -10.10 -22.20
N VAL A 504 -0.06 -9.43 -21.89
CA VAL A 504 0.83 -9.75 -20.75
C VAL A 504 0.63 -8.70 -19.67
N CYS A 505 0.06 -9.11 -18.53
CA CYS A 505 -0.23 -8.23 -17.39
C CYS A 505 0.92 -8.26 -16.39
N LEU A 506 1.67 -7.18 -16.31
CA LEU A 506 2.89 -7.02 -15.52
C LEU A 506 2.77 -5.85 -14.54
N GLY A 507 3.77 -5.71 -13.67
CA GLY A 507 3.91 -4.58 -12.76
C GLY A 507 3.84 -4.94 -11.30
N HIS A 508 3.70 -3.90 -10.49
CA HIS A 508 3.65 -4.00 -9.04
C HIS A 508 2.28 -4.46 -8.53
N SER A 509 2.24 -4.82 -7.26
CA SER A 509 1.03 -5.21 -6.53
C SER A 509 1.23 -4.91 -5.03
N LYS A 510 0.22 -5.20 -4.21
CA LYS A 510 0.30 -5.06 -2.74
C LYS A 510 1.48 -5.81 -2.08
N LEU A 511 2.16 -6.69 -2.80
CA LEU A 511 3.35 -7.40 -2.30
C LEU A 511 4.61 -6.58 -2.48
N SER A 512 4.71 -5.79 -3.54
CA SER A 512 5.91 -5.04 -3.93
C SER A 512 5.75 -3.50 -3.87
N GLU A 513 4.55 -3.00 -3.64
CA GLU A 513 4.26 -1.56 -3.52
C GLU A 513 3.21 -1.33 -2.43
N LYS A 514 3.64 -0.82 -1.29
CA LYS A 514 2.79 -0.71 -0.10
C LYS A 514 3.32 0.28 0.92
N GLU A 515 2.46 0.66 1.84
CA GLU A 515 2.84 1.36 3.07
C GLU A 515 3.90 0.57 3.86
N ASN A 516 4.85 1.27 4.47
CA ASN A 516 6.04 0.78 5.19
C ASN A 516 7.12 0.11 4.31
N SER A 517 7.06 0.25 3.00
CA SER A 517 8.03 -0.38 2.11
C SER A 517 8.17 0.43 0.84
N ASP A 518 9.37 0.85 0.53
CA ASP A 518 9.70 1.38 -0.78
C ASP A 518 9.78 0.28 -1.81
N ARG A 519 9.64 0.61 -3.09
CA ARG A 519 9.62 -0.33 -4.21
C ARG A 519 10.84 -0.16 -5.12
N THR A 520 11.07 -1.11 -6.00
CA THR A 520 12.04 -0.97 -7.08
C THR A 520 11.48 -0.13 -8.22
N PHE A 521 12.35 0.54 -9.00
CA PHE A 521 11.96 1.26 -10.21
C PHE A 521 11.61 0.30 -11.36
N GLY A 522 12.35 -0.81 -11.48
CA GLY A 522 12.09 -1.86 -12.47
C GLY A 522 10.81 -2.67 -12.16
N LEU A 523 10.42 -3.49 -13.11
CA LEU A 523 9.40 -4.52 -12.89
C LEU A 523 9.85 -5.46 -11.75
N PRO A 524 8.91 -5.95 -10.95
CA PRO A 524 9.20 -7.01 -10.00
C PRO A 524 9.92 -8.18 -10.67
N ARG A 525 10.82 -8.79 -9.91
CA ARG A 525 11.73 -9.82 -10.42
C ARG A 525 11.02 -10.97 -11.13
N GLY A 526 11.67 -11.51 -12.18
CA GLY A 526 11.12 -12.58 -13.00
C GLY A 526 10.13 -12.13 -14.06
N GLN A 527 9.63 -10.89 -13.98
CA GLN A 527 8.63 -10.42 -14.94
C GLN A 527 9.24 -10.01 -16.28
N VAL A 528 10.47 -9.49 -16.30
CA VAL A 528 11.18 -9.21 -17.57
C VAL A 528 11.55 -10.53 -18.26
N GLU A 529 12.10 -11.48 -17.53
CA GLU A 529 12.44 -12.81 -18.03
C GLU A 529 11.21 -13.55 -18.55
N TYR A 530 10.07 -13.41 -17.84
CA TYR A 530 8.78 -13.92 -18.29
C TYR A 530 8.34 -13.30 -19.61
N LEU A 531 8.39 -11.97 -19.72
CA LEU A 531 8.06 -11.27 -20.96
C LEU A 531 8.97 -11.72 -22.12
N GLU A 532 10.26 -11.85 -21.87
CA GLU A 532 11.22 -12.33 -22.88
C GLU A 532 10.94 -13.77 -23.30
N SER A 533 10.51 -14.64 -22.40
CA SER A 533 10.10 -16.00 -22.75
C SER A 533 8.86 -16.01 -23.65
N ILE A 534 7.87 -15.14 -23.41
CA ILE A 534 6.71 -14.96 -24.28
C ILE A 534 7.14 -14.48 -25.68
N LEU A 535 8.02 -13.47 -25.72
CA LEU A 535 8.51 -12.88 -26.97
C LEU A 535 9.30 -13.86 -27.86
N LYS A 536 9.90 -14.92 -27.31
CA LYS A 536 10.51 -16.01 -28.08
C LYS A 536 9.46 -16.75 -28.93
N HIS A 537 8.22 -16.78 -28.52
CA HIS A 537 7.15 -17.55 -29.15
C HIS A 537 6.15 -16.68 -29.94
N ASN A 538 5.95 -15.42 -29.56
CA ASN A 538 5.00 -14.53 -30.22
C ASN A 538 5.43 -13.05 -30.07
N GLN A 539 5.44 -12.33 -31.20
CA GLN A 539 5.80 -10.91 -31.26
C GLN A 539 4.59 -9.97 -31.17
N ASN A 540 3.37 -10.49 -31.23
CA ASN A 540 2.14 -9.72 -31.15
C ASN A 540 1.74 -9.51 -29.68
N VAL A 541 2.60 -8.85 -28.94
CA VAL A 541 2.46 -8.67 -27.49
C VAL A 541 1.93 -7.28 -27.15
N VAL A 542 0.90 -7.25 -26.30
CA VAL A 542 0.38 -6.07 -25.63
C VAL A 542 0.72 -6.18 -24.14
N VAL A 543 1.44 -5.22 -23.60
CA VAL A 543 1.74 -5.17 -22.17
C VAL A 543 0.74 -4.28 -21.45
N VAL A 544 0.14 -4.79 -20.37
CA VAL A 544 -0.68 -4.03 -19.42
C VAL A 544 0.13 -3.86 -18.15
N LEU A 545 0.48 -2.62 -17.82
CA LEU A 545 1.26 -2.28 -16.63
C LEU A 545 0.37 -1.86 -15.47
N ASN A 546 0.63 -2.45 -14.31
CA ASN A 546 0.07 -2.02 -13.04
C ASN A 546 1.14 -1.45 -12.12
N GLY A 547 0.85 -0.35 -11.45
CA GLY A 547 1.75 0.29 -10.49
C GLY A 547 1.26 1.67 -10.09
N GLY A 548 1.80 2.17 -9.01
CA GLY A 548 1.48 3.51 -8.46
C GLY A 548 2.39 4.62 -8.94
N GLY A 549 3.29 4.34 -9.90
CA GLY A 549 4.25 5.31 -10.40
C GLY A 549 5.01 4.81 -11.61
N ALA A 550 6.07 5.51 -11.97
CA ALA A 550 6.93 5.19 -13.10
C ALA A 550 7.55 3.79 -12.95
N ILE A 551 7.64 3.08 -14.04
CA ILE A 551 8.25 1.74 -14.14
C ILE A 551 9.27 1.79 -15.28
N GLU A 552 10.45 1.23 -15.07
CA GLU A 552 11.47 1.10 -16.11
C GLU A 552 10.97 0.25 -17.28
N MET A 553 10.95 0.84 -18.47
CA MET A 553 10.47 0.18 -19.67
C MET A 553 11.56 0.03 -20.74
N ALA A 554 12.65 0.79 -20.64
CA ALA A 554 13.72 0.84 -21.63
C ALA A 554 14.26 -0.55 -22.07
N PRO A 555 14.41 -1.56 -21.18
CA PRO A 555 14.95 -2.86 -21.59
C PRO A 555 14.05 -3.66 -22.53
N TRP A 556 12.74 -3.37 -22.59
CA TRP A 556 11.78 -4.22 -23.27
C TRP A 556 10.71 -3.50 -24.12
N MET A 557 10.50 -2.19 -23.93
CA MET A 557 9.39 -1.47 -24.56
C MET A 557 9.40 -1.51 -26.10
N ASP A 558 10.58 -1.59 -26.72
CA ASP A 558 10.69 -1.65 -28.19
C ASP A 558 10.34 -3.01 -28.76
N LYS A 559 10.31 -4.06 -27.93
CA LYS A 559 10.04 -5.44 -28.33
C LYS A 559 8.53 -5.78 -28.40
N VAL A 560 7.64 -4.87 -27.97
CA VAL A 560 6.20 -5.12 -27.85
C VAL A 560 5.37 -4.19 -28.74
N LYS A 561 4.16 -4.63 -29.14
CA LYS A 561 3.30 -3.89 -30.08
C LYS A 561 2.51 -2.75 -29.42
N ALA A 562 2.08 -2.93 -28.18
CA ALA A 562 1.37 -1.89 -27.46
C ALA A 562 1.65 -1.96 -25.96
N ILE A 563 1.52 -0.80 -25.28
CA ILE A 563 1.70 -0.67 -23.84
C ILE A 563 0.55 0.18 -23.30
N LEU A 564 -0.17 -0.37 -22.34
CA LEU A 564 -1.19 0.32 -21.56
C LEU A 564 -0.70 0.50 -20.12
N MET A 565 -0.65 1.72 -19.60
CA MET A 565 -0.48 2.00 -18.18
C MET A 565 -1.86 2.05 -17.52
N ALA A 566 -2.17 1.01 -16.76
CA ALA A 566 -3.47 0.83 -16.13
C ALA A 566 -3.48 1.23 -14.65
N TRP A 567 -2.33 1.60 -14.07
CA TRP A 567 -2.19 1.96 -12.65
C TRP A 567 -2.72 0.84 -11.74
N TYR A 568 -3.45 1.22 -10.67
CA TYR A 568 -4.32 0.32 -9.92
C TYR A 568 -5.76 0.71 -10.22
N PRO A 569 -6.41 0.03 -11.16
CA PRO A 569 -7.63 0.52 -11.80
C PRO A 569 -8.92 0.22 -11.03
N GLY A 570 -8.83 -0.32 -9.80
CA GLY A 570 -10.01 -0.62 -8.98
C GLY A 570 -10.77 -1.89 -9.41
N GLN A 571 -11.97 -2.07 -8.83
CA GLN A 571 -12.73 -3.32 -8.96
C GLN A 571 -13.22 -3.64 -10.38
N GLN A 572 -13.39 -2.63 -11.23
CA GLN A 572 -13.82 -2.76 -12.62
C GLN A 572 -12.66 -2.72 -13.62
N GLY A 573 -11.41 -2.70 -13.14
CA GLY A 573 -10.23 -2.47 -13.95
C GLY A 573 -10.03 -3.46 -15.08
N GLY A 574 -10.24 -4.75 -14.83
CA GLY A 574 -10.09 -5.78 -15.87
C GLY A 574 -11.10 -5.61 -17.03
N LEU A 575 -12.32 -5.19 -16.72
CA LEU A 575 -13.33 -4.88 -17.74
C LEU A 575 -12.93 -3.65 -18.55
N ALA A 576 -12.54 -2.55 -17.90
CA ALA A 576 -12.12 -1.31 -18.56
C ALA A 576 -10.90 -1.52 -19.48
N ILE A 577 -9.90 -2.30 -19.03
CA ILE A 577 -8.72 -2.68 -19.84
C ILE A 577 -9.19 -3.46 -21.08
N SER A 578 -10.09 -4.42 -20.91
CA SER A 578 -10.62 -5.23 -22.01
C SER A 578 -11.40 -4.42 -23.03
N GLU A 579 -12.17 -3.41 -22.56
CA GLU A 579 -12.91 -2.47 -23.42
C GLU A 579 -11.96 -1.62 -24.27
N ILE A 580 -10.84 -1.19 -23.74
CA ILE A 580 -9.79 -0.45 -24.46
C ILE A 580 -9.10 -1.36 -25.49
N ILE A 581 -8.64 -2.54 -25.07
CA ILE A 581 -7.96 -3.50 -25.97
C ILE A 581 -8.83 -3.83 -27.16
N THR A 582 -10.13 -3.98 -26.96
CA THR A 582 -11.09 -4.34 -28.02
C THR A 582 -11.68 -3.14 -28.75
N GLY A 583 -11.39 -1.92 -28.29
CA GLY A 583 -11.85 -0.66 -28.88
C GLY A 583 -13.33 -0.42 -28.71
N LYS A 584 -13.95 -0.92 -27.64
CA LYS A 584 -15.27 -0.46 -27.20
C LYS A 584 -15.23 0.98 -26.72
N ILE A 585 -14.11 1.35 -26.09
CA ILE A 585 -13.78 2.72 -25.73
C ILE A 585 -12.37 3.08 -26.19
N SER A 586 -12.13 4.37 -26.40
CA SER A 586 -10.79 4.91 -26.67
C SER A 586 -10.09 5.23 -25.34
N PRO A 587 -8.81 4.89 -25.17
CA PRO A 587 -8.06 5.30 -23.99
C PRO A 587 -7.95 6.83 -23.95
N SER A 588 -8.24 7.44 -22.80
CA SER A 588 -8.27 8.90 -22.63
C SER A 588 -7.37 9.39 -21.51
N GLY A 589 -6.84 8.50 -20.70
CA GLY A 589 -5.92 8.84 -19.59
C GLY A 589 -4.68 9.59 -20.07
N LYS A 590 -4.15 10.44 -19.20
CA LYS A 590 -2.92 11.22 -19.41
C LYS A 590 -1.98 10.96 -18.24
N LEU A 591 -0.67 11.00 -18.49
CA LEU A 591 0.31 10.80 -17.44
C LEU A 591 0.27 11.97 -16.44
N PRO A 592 0.07 11.70 -15.14
CA PRO A 592 0.21 12.69 -14.07
C PRO A 592 1.65 12.76 -13.53
N ILE A 593 2.57 12.01 -14.13
CA ILE A 593 3.99 11.92 -13.79
C ILE A 593 4.82 11.76 -15.05
N SER A 594 6.09 12.11 -14.97
CA SER A 594 7.13 11.72 -15.92
C SER A 594 7.55 10.27 -15.68
N ILE A 595 8.02 9.61 -16.73
CA ILE A 595 8.57 8.24 -16.64
C ILE A 595 10.01 8.32 -17.11
N GLU A 596 10.94 8.11 -16.21
CA GLU A 596 12.36 8.13 -16.46
C GLU A 596 12.81 6.93 -17.31
N THR A 597 13.87 7.12 -18.10
CA THR A 597 14.49 6.00 -18.85
C THR A 597 15.23 5.07 -17.89
N LYS A 598 15.89 5.62 -16.88
CA LYS A 598 16.60 4.93 -15.80
C LYS A 598 16.44 5.72 -14.49
N LEU A 599 16.61 5.06 -13.36
CA LEU A 599 16.39 5.67 -12.05
C LEU A 599 17.28 6.92 -11.80
N GLU A 600 18.51 6.88 -12.29
CA GLU A 600 19.49 7.98 -12.13
C GLU A 600 19.08 9.26 -12.88
N ASP A 601 18.14 9.17 -13.81
CA ASP A 601 17.59 10.35 -14.50
C ASP A 601 16.62 11.13 -13.61
N ASN A 602 16.12 10.53 -12.52
CA ASN A 602 15.30 11.21 -11.54
C ASN A 602 16.19 12.05 -10.60
N PRO A 603 15.97 13.37 -10.49
CA PRO A 603 16.83 14.25 -9.69
C PRO A 603 16.81 13.95 -8.18
N CYS A 604 15.80 13.25 -7.69
CA CYS A 604 15.69 12.86 -6.28
C CYS A 604 16.35 11.50 -5.97
N SER A 605 16.87 10.79 -6.97
CA SER A 605 17.43 9.45 -6.76
C SER A 605 18.72 9.46 -5.94
N ALA A 606 19.54 10.52 -6.09
CA ALA A 606 20.82 10.66 -5.42
C ALA A 606 20.70 10.79 -3.88
N ASN A 607 19.60 11.39 -3.41
CA ASN A 607 19.37 11.69 -1.98
C ASN A 607 18.26 10.83 -1.37
N TYR A 608 17.81 9.82 -2.08
CA TYR A 608 16.79 8.90 -1.56
C TYR A 608 17.43 7.98 -0.52
N HIS A 609 16.82 7.81 0.63
CA HIS A 609 17.32 7.07 1.80
C HIS A 609 18.40 7.81 2.64
N GLU A 610 18.69 9.08 2.39
CA GLU A 610 19.58 9.88 3.25
C GLU A 610 18.91 10.43 4.50
#